data_dadd421eb145c15287365c7690c24fe0
#
_entry.id   dadd421eb145c15287365c7690c24fe0
#
_cell.length_a   1.000
_cell.length_b   1.000
_cell.length_c   1.000
_cell.angle_alpha   90.00
_cell.angle_beta   90.00
_cell.angle_gamma   90.00
#
_symmetry.space_group_name_H-M   'P 1'
#
loop_
_entity.id
_entity.type
_entity.pdbx_description
1 polymer ?
#
loop_
_entity_poly.entity_id
_entity_poly.type
_entity_poly.pdbx_seq_one_letter_code
_entity_poly.pdbx_strand_id
1 'polypeptide(L)'
;MSRRCAYGYLFETPIPPDAQVMRKYTHAPHPLVLRVEGPATGPDRPLGGLRVHVGLVGRAVAYFPNVLFALSALGKMGIGSARLPYALRSAVDLSTGLESPLGGRSAVVRPPESVRVPIALGSPGETPVRVRLETPVRLVADGKLVRQLDLARLVSASLRRLELLWRIHGDDAEQDWSLDSAALVALANCVDVLDDRTRWVESDRFSRRQGQEHPMGGLVGEVSFGSGAAIFIPVLRLAGRVHIGKHTAFGHGHFVVVAEEDQRSVPATASSSNSPGVDG
;
A
#
# COMPACT_ATOMS: atom_id res chain seq x y z
N MET A 1 -1.23 2.40 -27.26
CA MET A 1 -2.33 3.29 -26.73
C MET A 1 -1.70 4.62 -26.32
N SER A 2 -2.41 5.73 -26.61
CA SER A 2 -1.86 7.07 -26.37
C SER A 2 -1.77 7.40 -24.87
N ARG A 3 -0.70 8.10 -24.44
CA ARG A 3 -0.55 8.70 -23.08
C ARG A 3 -1.71 9.59 -22.65
N ARG A 4 -2.60 9.96 -23.57
CA ARG A 4 -3.79 10.78 -23.31
C ARG A 4 -5.00 9.97 -22.81
N CYS A 5 -4.94 8.64 -22.82
CA CYS A 5 -6.01 7.79 -22.32
C CYS A 5 -5.79 7.53 -20.82
N ALA A 6 -6.78 7.90 -19.99
CA ALA A 6 -6.73 7.69 -18.53
C ALA A 6 -6.44 6.21 -18.17
N TYR A 7 -7.10 5.27 -18.84
CA TYR A 7 -6.87 3.84 -18.63
C TYR A 7 -5.43 3.45 -18.96
N GLY A 8 -4.93 3.84 -20.14
CA GLY A 8 -3.54 3.54 -20.54
C GLY A 8 -2.52 4.13 -19.61
N TYR A 9 -2.76 5.34 -19.07
CA TYR A 9 -1.85 5.98 -18.14
C TYR A 9 -1.89 5.35 -16.73
N LEU A 10 -3.07 5.08 -16.19
CA LEU A 10 -3.23 4.58 -14.82
C LEU A 10 -2.95 3.08 -14.68
N PHE A 11 -3.31 2.26 -15.69
CA PHE A 11 -3.32 0.80 -15.57
C PHE A 11 -2.37 0.08 -16.52
N GLU A 12 -1.99 0.66 -17.65
CA GLU A 12 -1.00 0.06 -18.55
C GLU A 12 0.37 0.71 -18.37
N THR A 13 0.41 1.99 -18.05
CA THR A 13 1.60 2.78 -17.69
C THR A 13 2.80 2.45 -18.57
N PRO A 14 2.74 2.68 -19.88
CA PRO A 14 3.88 2.40 -20.78
C PRO A 14 5.05 3.30 -20.38
N ILE A 15 6.25 2.74 -20.43
CA ILE A 15 7.46 3.51 -20.14
C ILE A 15 7.62 4.62 -21.17
N PRO A 16 7.89 5.86 -20.76
CA PRO A 16 8.19 6.96 -21.66
C PRO A 16 9.37 6.62 -22.57
N PRO A 17 9.35 6.95 -23.88
CA PRO A 17 10.46 6.68 -24.79
C PRO A 17 11.77 7.33 -24.37
N ASP A 18 11.68 8.47 -23.69
CA ASP A 18 12.75 9.30 -23.13
C ASP A 18 13.16 8.92 -21.70
N ALA A 19 12.54 7.90 -21.10
CA ALA A 19 12.84 7.50 -19.73
C ALA A 19 14.29 7.04 -19.59
N GLN A 20 14.98 7.61 -18.60
CA GLN A 20 16.35 7.23 -18.25
C GLN A 20 16.41 5.96 -17.39
N VAL A 21 15.27 5.57 -16.79
CA VAL A 21 15.14 4.39 -15.92
C VAL A 21 14.23 3.34 -16.56
N MET A 22 14.40 2.08 -16.15
CA MET A 22 13.56 0.96 -16.56
C MET A 22 13.52 0.65 -18.06
N ARG A 23 14.52 1.02 -18.85
CA ARG A 23 14.56 0.83 -20.33
C ARG A 23 14.30 -0.62 -20.79
N LYS A 24 14.57 -1.61 -19.94
CA LYS A 24 14.38 -3.03 -20.24
C LYS A 24 12.98 -3.56 -19.87
N TYR A 25 12.11 -2.71 -19.32
CA TYR A 25 10.78 -3.09 -18.89
C TYR A 25 9.71 -2.53 -19.84
N THR A 26 8.62 -3.24 -20.01
CA THR A 26 7.50 -2.83 -20.86
C THR A 26 6.56 -1.84 -20.18
N HIS A 27 6.48 -1.89 -18.85
CA HIS A 27 5.57 -1.09 -18.05
C HIS A 27 6.29 -0.49 -16.86
N ALA A 28 5.97 0.76 -16.58
CA ALA A 28 6.41 1.47 -15.38
C ALA A 28 5.52 1.11 -14.18
N PRO A 29 5.95 1.40 -12.94
CA PRO A 29 5.09 1.31 -11.78
C PRO A 29 3.84 2.17 -11.95
N HIS A 30 2.67 1.60 -11.69
CA HIS A 30 1.41 2.34 -11.80
C HIS A 30 1.37 3.49 -10.78
N PRO A 31 0.93 4.70 -11.20
CA PRO A 31 0.76 5.85 -10.31
C PRO A 31 -0.55 5.80 -9.51
N LEU A 32 -1.22 4.69 -9.56
CA LEU A 32 -2.46 4.39 -8.87
C LEU A 32 -2.24 3.21 -7.94
N VAL A 33 -2.69 3.33 -6.70
CA VAL A 33 -2.88 2.22 -5.78
C VAL A 33 -4.32 2.16 -5.32
N LEU A 34 -4.86 0.95 -5.22
CA LEU A 34 -6.21 0.68 -4.75
C LEU A 34 -6.13 -0.32 -3.60
N ARG A 35 -6.84 -0.03 -2.51
CA ARG A 35 -7.02 -0.96 -1.41
C ARG A 35 -8.47 -0.95 -0.98
N VAL A 36 -9.05 -2.12 -0.83
CA VAL A 36 -10.41 -2.29 -0.35
C VAL A 36 -10.37 -2.75 1.09
N GLU A 37 -11.09 -2.03 1.94
CA GLU A 37 -11.31 -2.37 3.33
C GLU A 37 -12.78 -2.74 3.49
N GLY A 38 -13.02 -3.99 3.87
CA GLY A 38 -14.35 -4.51 4.10
C GLY A 38 -14.81 -4.25 5.53
N PRO A 39 -16.11 -4.42 5.81
CA PRO A 39 -16.59 -4.49 7.17
C PRO A 39 -15.90 -5.66 7.88
N ALA A 40 -15.58 -5.48 9.16
CA ALA A 40 -15.17 -6.60 9.98
C ALA A 40 -16.31 -7.65 9.92
N THR A 41 -16.03 -8.77 9.26
CA THR A 41 -17.01 -9.85 9.08
C THR A 41 -17.28 -10.51 10.43
N GLY A 42 -18.54 -10.47 10.87
CA GLY A 42 -19.06 -11.23 12.01
C GLY A 42 -20.50 -11.59 11.70
N PRO A 43 -21.01 -12.71 12.24
CA PRO A 43 -22.36 -13.20 11.91
C PRO A 43 -23.48 -12.22 12.28
N ASP A 44 -23.23 -11.27 13.19
CA ASP A 44 -24.25 -10.33 13.72
C ASP A 44 -24.05 -8.87 13.28
N ARG A 45 -23.14 -8.60 12.32
CA ARG A 45 -22.96 -7.24 11.78
C ARG A 45 -23.66 -7.08 10.45
N PRO A 46 -24.57 -6.08 10.32
CA PRO A 46 -25.13 -5.73 9.02
C PRO A 46 -23.97 -5.41 8.07
N LEU A 47 -24.14 -5.78 6.80
CA LEU A 47 -23.19 -5.47 5.71
C LEU A 47 -22.85 -3.97 5.75
N GLY A 48 -21.83 -3.62 6.55
CA GLY A 48 -21.27 -2.27 6.57
C GLY A 48 -20.70 -1.96 5.20
N GLY A 49 -20.69 -0.70 4.81
CA GLY A 49 -20.19 -0.28 3.50
C GLY A 49 -18.72 -0.66 3.32
N LEU A 50 -18.33 -0.91 2.07
CA LEU A 50 -16.93 -1.06 1.69
C LEU A 50 -16.26 0.31 1.65
N ARG A 51 -15.02 0.38 2.12
CA ARG A 51 -14.17 1.55 1.94
C ARG A 51 -13.12 1.23 0.88
N VAL A 52 -13.05 2.07 -0.15
CA VAL A 52 -12.03 1.95 -1.20
C VAL A 52 -11.03 3.09 -1.00
N HIS A 53 -9.81 2.74 -0.65
CA HIS A 53 -8.70 3.67 -0.57
C HIS A 53 -8.09 3.82 -1.97
N VAL A 54 -7.96 5.05 -2.42
CA VAL A 54 -7.38 5.39 -3.72
C VAL A 54 -6.17 6.30 -3.47
N GLY A 55 -4.99 5.87 -3.87
CA GLY A 55 -3.78 6.70 -3.90
C GLY A 55 -3.44 7.06 -5.34
N LEU A 56 -3.29 8.34 -5.64
CA LEU A 56 -2.87 8.85 -6.94
C LEU A 56 -1.55 9.62 -6.77
N VAL A 57 -0.57 9.35 -7.63
CA VAL A 57 0.78 9.90 -7.50
C VAL A 57 1.10 10.83 -8.68
N GLY A 58 1.60 12.04 -8.36
CA GLY A 58 2.04 13.03 -9.34
C GLY A 58 0.92 13.39 -10.33
N ARG A 59 1.24 13.39 -11.61
CA ARG A 59 0.26 13.73 -12.68
C ARG A 59 -1.00 12.86 -12.70
N ALA A 60 -1.01 11.72 -12.00
CA ALA A 60 -2.21 10.89 -11.91
C ALA A 60 -3.35 11.54 -11.13
N VAL A 61 -3.07 12.52 -10.26
CA VAL A 61 -4.09 13.25 -9.50
C VAL A 61 -5.12 13.92 -10.44
N ALA A 62 -4.68 14.39 -11.60
CA ALA A 62 -5.57 14.96 -12.61
C ALA A 62 -6.64 13.97 -13.14
N TYR A 63 -6.41 12.67 -12.99
CA TYR A 63 -7.36 11.62 -13.42
C TYR A 63 -8.32 11.18 -12.31
N PHE A 64 -8.34 11.86 -11.16
CA PHE A 64 -9.28 11.56 -10.07
C PHE A 64 -10.74 11.48 -10.53
N PRO A 65 -11.27 12.40 -11.38
CA PRO A 65 -12.65 12.31 -11.87
C PRO A 65 -12.91 11.02 -12.66
N ASN A 66 -11.92 10.55 -13.42
CA ASN A 66 -12.03 9.31 -14.21
C ASN A 66 -12.11 8.08 -13.28
N VAL A 67 -11.32 8.07 -12.20
CA VAL A 67 -11.33 6.97 -11.20
C VAL A 67 -12.67 6.95 -10.48
N LEU A 68 -13.18 8.11 -10.07
CA LEU A 68 -14.47 8.23 -9.40
C LEU A 68 -15.62 7.77 -10.30
N PHE A 69 -15.60 8.19 -11.57
CA PHE A 69 -16.57 7.74 -12.58
C PHE A 69 -16.53 6.23 -12.77
N ALA A 70 -15.32 5.65 -12.88
CA ALA A 70 -15.13 4.21 -13.03
C ALA A 70 -15.66 3.42 -11.82
N LEU A 71 -15.40 3.89 -10.61
CA LEU A 71 -15.92 3.28 -9.37
C LEU A 71 -17.46 3.37 -9.33
N SER A 72 -18.05 4.50 -9.73
CA SER A 72 -19.50 4.65 -9.79
C SER A 72 -20.13 3.73 -10.83
N ALA A 73 -19.51 3.62 -12.02
CA ALA A 73 -19.97 2.72 -13.08
C ALA A 73 -19.88 1.25 -12.67
N LEU A 74 -18.79 0.89 -12.00
CA LEU A 74 -18.59 -0.47 -11.44
C LEU A 74 -19.68 -0.82 -10.41
N GLY A 75 -20.14 0.15 -9.63
CA GLY A 75 -21.24 -0.03 -8.69
C GLY A 75 -22.54 -0.48 -9.35
N LYS A 76 -22.83 0.00 -10.55
CA LYS A 76 -23.99 -0.43 -11.35
C LYS A 76 -23.82 -1.82 -11.96
N MET A 77 -22.58 -2.18 -12.30
CA MET A 77 -22.25 -3.51 -12.84
C MET A 77 -22.21 -4.59 -11.75
N GLY A 78 -21.98 -4.17 -10.50
CA GLY A 78 -21.82 -5.03 -9.34
C GLY A 78 -20.42 -5.63 -9.20
N ILE A 79 -20.06 -5.99 -7.96
CA ILE A 79 -18.78 -6.58 -7.58
C ILE A 79 -18.94 -8.02 -7.11
N GLY A 80 -17.84 -8.76 -7.21
CA GLY A 80 -17.77 -10.16 -6.81
C GLY A 80 -18.46 -11.11 -7.79
N SER A 81 -18.48 -12.39 -7.45
CA SER A 81 -19.13 -13.44 -8.28
C SER A 81 -20.65 -13.25 -8.36
N ALA A 82 -21.25 -12.76 -7.29
CA ALA A 82 -22.69 -12.49 -7.19
C ALA A 82 -23.11 -11.16 -7.84
N ARG A 83 -22.15 -10.37 -8.40
CA ARG A 83 -22.41 -9.06 -8.99
C ARG A 83 -23.26 -8.15 -8.10
N LEU A 84 -22.90 -8.05 -6.82
CA LEU A 84 -23.62 -7.23 -5.86
C LEU A 84 -23.46 -5.75 -6.23
N PRO A 85 -24.58 -5.02 -6.49
CA PRO A 85 -24.51 -3.61 -6.81
C PRO A 85 -24.16 -2.80 -5.57
N TYR A 86 -23.53 -1.64 -5.77
CA TYR A 86 -23.28 -0.67 -4.72
C TYR A 86 -23.42 0.76 -5.23
N ALA A 87 -23.55 1.69 -4.30
CA ALA A 87 -23.52 3.12 -4.59
C ALA A 87 -22.43 3.78 -3.75
N LEU A 88 -21.70 4.71 -4.37
CA LEU A 88 -20.77 5.56 -3.63
C LEU A 88 -21.58 6.53 -2.76
N ARG A 89 -21.25 6.62 -1.48
CA ARG A 89 -21.91 7.54 -0.53
C ARG A 89 -21.17 8.84 -0.40
N SER A 90 -19.87 8.77 -0.18
CA SER A 90 -18.99 9.92 -0.01
C SER A 90 -17.57 9.61 -0.45
N ALA A 91 -16.79 10.65 -0.67
CA ALA A 91 -15.36 10.60 -0.83
C ALA A 91 -14.70 11.48 0.24
N VAL A 92 -13.67 10.97 0.90
CA VAL A 92 -12.89 11.71 1.89
C VAL A 92 -11.50 11.92 1.35
N ASP A 93 -11.07 13.18 1.26
CA ASP A 93 -9.67 13.52 0.99
C ASP A 93 -8.86 13.32 2.28
N LEU A 94 -7.98 12.30 2.29
CA LEU A 94 -7.19 11.96 3.48
C LEU A 94 -6.10 12.98 3.80
N SER A 95 -5.79 13.91 2.90
CA SER A 95 -4.82 14.97 3.16
C SER A 95 -5.42 16.14 3.94
N THR A 96 -6.70 16.45 3.71
CA THR A 96 -7.42 17.57 4.31
C THR A 96 -8.50 17.13 5.31
N GLY A 97 -8.89 15.85 5.29
CA GLY A 97 -10.03 15.32 6.02
C GLY A 97 -11.39 15.75 5.45
N LEU A 98 -11.42 16.45 4.32
CA LEU A 98 -12.65 16.96 3.73
C LEU A 98 -13.48 15.82 3.12
N GLU A 99 -14.70 15.68 3.59
CA GLU A 99 -15.68 14.75 3.06
C GLU A 99 -16.58 15.43 2.01
N SER A 100 -16.72 14.80 0.86
CA SER A 100 -17.62 15.20 -0.23
C SER A 100 -18.71 14.15 -0.41
N PRO A 101 -20.00 14.47 -0.17
CA PRO A 101 -21.09 13.55 -0.42
C PRO A 101 -21.22 13.27 -1.94
N LEU A 102 -21.46 11.99 -2.30
CA LEU A 102 -21.58 11.53 -3.68
C LEU A 102 -23.03 11.16 -4.07
N GLY A 103 -23.96 11.23 -3.11
CA GLY A 103 -25.37 10.95 -3.32
C GLY A 103 -26.16 12.25 -3.62
N GLY A 104 -26.87 12.28 -4.75
CA GLY A 104 -27.76 13.40 -5.11
C GLY A 104 -27.48 14.00 -6.49
N ARG A 105 -28.45 14.80 -6.98
CA ARG A 105 -28.38 15.42 -8.33
C ARG A 105 -27.32 16.53 -8.47
N SER A 106 -26.75 17.00 -7.36
CA SER A 106 -25.81 18.14 -7.32
C SER A 106 -24.52 17.80 -6.58
N ALA A 107 -24.07 16.55 -6.61
CA ALA A 107 -22.82 16.17 -5.97
C ALA A 107 -21.63 16.84 -6.68
N VAL A 108 -21.10 17.88 -6.09
CA VAL A 108 -19.85 18.52 -6.52
C VAL A 108 -18.71 17.86 -5.75
N VAL A 109 -17.94 17.05 -6.45
CA VAL A 109 -16.72 16.47 -5.87
C VAL A 109 -15.55 17.39 -6.19
N ARG A 110 -14.92 17.92 -5.15
CA ARG A 110 -13.66 18.64 -5.33
C ARG A 110 -12.55 17.62 -5.64
N PRO A 111 -11.74 17.84 -6.69
CA PRO A 111 -10.54 17.07 -6.88
C PRO A 111 -9.65 17.19 -5.63
N PRO A 112 -8.98 16.10 -5.21
CA PRO A 112 -8.04 16.18 -4.11
C PRO A 112 -6.90 17.14 -4.45
N GLU A 113 -6.44 17.88 -3.46
CA GLU A 113 -5.26 18.70 -3.63
C GLU A 113 -4.00 17.83 -3.68
N SER A 114 -3.08 18.17 -4.57
CA SER A 114 -1.77 17.52 -4.60
C SER A 114 -0.96 17.97 -3.40
N VAL A 115 -0.62 17.05 -2.51
CA VAL A 115 0.27 17.30 -1.38
C VAL A 115 1.68 16.86 -1.76
N ARG A 116 2.64 17.79 -1.72
CA ARG A 116 4.06 17.45 -1.84
C ARG A 116 4.55 16.90 -0.51
N VAL A 117 4.98 15.65 -0.51
CA VAL A 117 5.55 15.02 0.67
C VAL A 117 7.05 14.93 0.50
N PRO A 118 7.84 15.63 1.33
CA PRO A 118 9.30 15.53 1.25
C PRO A 118 9.73 14.10 1.62
N ILE A 119 10.63 13.54 0.83
CA ILE A 119 11.25 12.26 1.16
C ILE A 119 12.50 12.59 1.98
N ALA A 120 12.38 12.41 3.30
CA ALA A 120 13.44 12.71 4.25
C ALA A 120 13.68 11.54 5.20
N LEU A 121 14.82 11.54 5.83
CA LEU A 121 15.10 10.64 6.94
C LEU A 121 14.56 11.27 8.24
N GLY A 122 14.20 10.40 9.18
CA GLY A 122 13.83 10.80 10.54
C GLY A 122 15.03 11.03 11.44
N SER A 123 14.73 11.33 12.69
CA SER A 123 15.75 11.39 13.75
C SER A 123 16.06 9.97 14.26
N PRO A 124 17.27 9.74 14.81
CA PRO A 124 17.54 8.54 15.58
C PRO A 124 16.52 8.38 16.71
N GLY A 125 16.16 7.15 17.01
CA GLY A 125 15.24 6.81 18.09
C GLY A 125 15.87 5.79 19.04
N GLU A 126 15.26 5.63 20.21
CA GLU A 126 15.71 4.66 21.22
C GLU A 126 14.82 3.41 21.27
N THR A 127 13.64 3.48 20.69
CA THR A 127 12.64 2.42 20.73
C THR A 127 12.64 1.58 19.44
N PRO A 128 12.32 0.29 19.54
CA PRO A 128 12.12 -0.59 18.40
C PRO A 128 11.02 -0.08 17.46
N VAL A 129 11.22 -0.29 16.17
CA VAL A 129 10.24 0.08 15.13
C VAL A 129 9.49 -1.15 14.69
N ARG A 130 8.17 -1.10 14.82
CA ARG A 130 7.26 -2.17 14.41
C ARG A 130 6.60 -1.85 13.09
N VAL A 131 6.60 -2.83 12.19
CA VAL A 131 5.96 -2.73 10.87
C VAL A 131 4.95 -3.86 10.73
N ARG A 132 3.70 -3.50 10.39
CA ARG A 132 2.63 -4.46 10.15
C ARG A 132 2.29 -4.49 8.66
N LEU A 133 2.41 -5.67 8.06
CA LEU A 133 2.07 -5.96 6.67
C LEU A 133 0.58 -6.26 6.59
N GLU A 134 -0.20 -5.26 6.18
CA GLU A 134 -1.67 -5.31 6.14
C GLU A 134 -2.21 -6.11 4.95
N THR A 135 -1.47 -6.10 3.85
CA THR A 135 -1.80 -6.89 2.65
C THR A 135 -0.56 -7.65 2.20
N PRO A 136 -0.71 -8.74 1.40
CA PRO A 136 0.44 -9.54 1.00
C PRO A 136 1.56 -8.70 0.36
N VAL A 137 2.74 -8.70 0.98
CA VAL A 137 3.94 -8.03 0.48
C VAL A 137 4.78 -9.05 -0.27
N ARG A 138 4.87 -8.91 -1.60
CA ARG A 138 5.64 -9.80 -2.48
C ARG A 138 6.88 -9.08 -3.01
N LEU A 139 8.02 -9.36 -2.42
CA LEU A 139 9.30 -8.81 -2.83
C LEU A 139 10.13 -9.86 -3.57
N VAL A 140 10.99 -9.37 -4.47
CA VAL A 140 11.99 -10.18 -5.17
C VAL A 140 13.34 -9.49 -4.97
N ALA A 141 14.29 -10.22 -4.41
CA ALA A 141 15.67 -9.82 -4.29
C ALA A 141 16.56 -10.90 -4.95
N ASP A 142 17.53 -10.48 -5.76
CA ASP A 142 18.45 -11.37 -6.47
C ASP A 142 17.75 -12.49 -7.26
N GLY A 143 16.63 -12.15 -7.89
CA GLY A 143 15.81 -13.09 -8.67
C GLY A 143 14.98 -14.08 -7.84
N LYS A 144 15.06 -14.05 -6.51
CA LYS A 144 14.35 -14.96 -5.60
C LYS A 144 13.26 -14.23 -4.81
N LEU A 145 12.20 -14.95 -4.47
CA LEU A 145 11.17 -14.44 -3.58
C LEU A 145 11.71 -14.28 -2.15
N VAL A 146 11.45 -13.11 -1.57
CA VAL A 146 11.77 -12.84 -0.17
C VAL A 146 10.74 -13.53 0.71
N ARG A 147 11.19 -14.48 1.52
CA ARG A 147 10.38 -15.25 2.48
C ARG A 147 10.60 -14.82 3.93
N GLN A 148 11.67 -14.09 4.21
CA GLN A 148 11.97 -13.46 5.48
C GLN A 148 12.31 -12.00 5.23
N LEU A 149 11.72 -11.12 6.02
CA LEU A 149 11.83 -9.68 5.82
C LEU A 149 12.84 -9.11 6.82
N ASP A 150 13.90 -8.54 6.30
CA ASP A 150 14.81 -7.67 7.05
C ASP A 150 14.58 -6.19 6.67
N LEU A 151 15.17 -5.29 7.45
CA LEU A 151 15.01 -3.86 7.23
C LEU A 151 15.66 -3.40 5.92
N ALA A 152 16.79 -3.98 5.53
CA ALA A 152 17.49 -3.62 4.29
C ALA A 152 16.62 -3.90 3.05
N ARG A 153 15.95 -5.06 2.99
CA ARG A 153 15.00 -5.39 1.91
C ARG A 153 13.79 -4.50 1.91
N LEU A 154 13.25 -4.18 3.08
CA LEU A 154 12.10 -3.28 3.22
C LEU A 154 12.46 -1.86 2.77
N VAL A 155 13.59 -1.31 3.21
CA VAL A 155 14.09 0.01 2.83
C VAL A 155 14.42 0.06 1.33
N SER A 156 15.12 -0.94 0.81
CA SER A 156 15.46 -1.03 -0.61
C SER A 156 14.21 -1.02 -1.50
N ALA A 157 13.21 -1.84 -1.17
CA ALA A 157 11.95 -1.87 -1.91
C ALA A 157 11.19 -0.54 -1.82
N SER A 158 11.21 0.10 -0.64
CA SER A 158 10.59 1.39 -0.38
C SER A 158 11.22 2.51 -1.20
N LEU A 159 12.53 2.66 -1.11
CA LEU A 159 13.29 3.67 -1.85
C LEU A 159 13.12 3.51 -3.36
N ARG A 160 13.28 2.27 -3.86
CA ARG A 160 13.08 1.97 -5.28
C ARG A 160 11.67 2.34 -5.75
N ARG A 161 10.63 2.02 -4.97
CA ARG A 161 9.25 2.35 -5.32
C ARG A 161 9.03 3.86 -5.39
N LEU A 162 9.50 4.59 -4.38
CA LEU A 162 9.37 6.04 -4.30
C LEU A 162 10.14 6.74 -5.42
N GLU A 163 11.39 6.34 -5.66
CA GLU A 163 12.22 6.89 -6.73
C GLU A 163 11.58 6.72 -8.11
N LEU A 164 11.11 5.50 -8.43
CA LEU A 164 10.49 5.22 -9.72
C LEU A 164 9.18 5.99 -9.92
N LEU A 165 8.35 6.10 -8.88
CA LEU A 165 7.13 6.89 -8.95
C LEU A 165 7.46 8.37 -9.16
N TRP A 166 8.46 8.89 -8.46
CA TRP A 166 8.90 10.26 -8.58
C TRP A 166 9.46 10.58 -9.97
N ARG A 167 10.40 9.78 -10.48
CA ARG A 167 11.02 9.98 -11.80
C ARG A 167 10.04 9.87 -12.97
N ILE A 168 9.02 9.02 -12.86
CA ILE A 168 8.13 8.71 -13.99
C ILE A 168 6.86 9.55 -13.94
N HIS A 169 6.35 9.88 -12.75
CA HIS A 169 5.05 10.51 -12.55
C HIS A 169 5.09 11.87 -11.86
N GLY A 170 6.24 12.26 -11.31
CA GLY A 170 6.42 13.59 -10.72
C GLY A 170 6.27 14.71 -11.74
N ASP A 171 5.87 15.88 -11.28
CA ASP A 171 5.73 17.09 -12.11
C ASP A 171 7.07 17.75 -12.37
N ASP A 172 8.01 17.64 -11.42
CA ASP A 172 9.32 18.27 -11.45
C ASP A 172 10.41 17.24 -11.82
N ALA A 173 10.33 16.67 -13.03
CA ALA A 173 11.26 15.65 -13.51
C ALA A 173 12.74 16.14 -13.62
N GLU A 174 12.97 17.45 -13.45
CA GLU A 174 14.31 18.07 -13.47
C GLU A 174 15.02 18.02 -12.11
N GLN A 175 14.32 17.70 -11.02
CA GLN A 175 14.97 17.55 -9.72
C GLN A 175 15.58 16.16 -9.59
N ASP A 176 16.86 16.10 -9.25
CA ASP A 176 17.53 14.83 -9.00
C ASP A 176 17.03 14.15 -7.74
N TRP A 177 16.97 12.83 -7.79
CA TRP A 177 16.78 12.00 -6.61
C TRP A 177 17.98 12.16 -5.68
N SER A 178 17.79 12.84 -4.56
CA SER A 178 18.86 13.26 -3.67
C SER A 178 19.31 12.23 -2.64
N LEU A 179 18.60 11.10 -2.50
CA LEU A 179 18.95 10.07 -1.52
C LEU A 179 19.94 9.08 -2.10
N ASP A 180 21.03 8.84 -1.37
CA ASP A 180 21.92 7.72 -1.65
C ASP A 180 21.29 6.41 -1.17
N SER A 181 20.53 5.79 -2.07
CA SER A 181 19.83 4.53 -1.77
C SER A 181 20.76 3.41 -1.37
N ALA A 182 22.00 3.35 -1.89
CA ALA A 182 22.95 2.31 -1.56
C ALA A 182 23.46 2.46 -0.13
N ALA A 183 23.87 3.67 0.25
CA ALA A 183 24.29 3.97 1.62
C ALA A 183 23.18 3.71 2.63
N LEU A 184 21.93 4.09 2.31
CA LEU A 184 20.79 3.87 3.19
C LEU A 184 20.46 2.38 3.36
N VAL A 185 20.55 1.58 2.31
CA VAL A 185 20.38 0.12 2.40
C VAL A 185 21.50 -0.52 3.22
N ALA A 186 22.75 -0.06 3.05
CA ALA A 186 23.88 -0.55 3.86
C ALA A 186 23.66 -0.24 5.36
N LEU A 187 23.17 0.97 5.68
CA LEU A 187 22.82 1.34 7.06
C LEU A 187 21.68 0.50 7.61
N ALA A 188 20.63 0.26 6.81
CA ALA A 188 19.51 -0.59 7.21
C ALA A 188 19.94 -2.06 7.45
N ASN A 189 20.98 -2.53 6.76
CA ASN A 189 21.50 -3.88 6.95
C ASN A 189 22.21 -4.10 8.31
N CYS A 190 22.56 -3.02 9.00
CA CYS A 190 23.12 -3.06 10.36
C CYS A 190 22.06 -3.12 11.47
N VAL A 191 20.78 -3.11 11.11
CA VAL A 191 19.68 -3.11 12.08
C VAL A 191 19.12 -4.52 12.24
N ASP A 192 19.11 -5.02 13.46
CA ASP A 192 18.63 -6.35 13.78
C ASP A 192 17.10 -6.47 13.66
N VAL A 193 16.64 -7.65 13.26
CA VAL A 193 15.27 -8.08 13.42
C VAL A 193 15.11 -8.62 14.84
N LEU A 194 14.24 -7.99 15.63
CA LEU A 194 14.02 -8.36 17.03
C LEU A 194 12.93 -9.43 17.19
N ASP A 195 11.86 -9.33 16.37
CA ASP A 195 10.74 -10.27 16.36
C ASP A 195 10.15 -10.32 14.95
N ASP A 196 9.93 -11.53 14.43
CA ASP A 196 9.31 -11.76 13.13
C ASP A 196 8.11 -12.71 13.26
N ARG A 197 6.92 -12.13 13.20
CA ARG A 197 5.63 -12.84 13.17
C ARG A 197 5.01 -12.80 11.78
N THR A 198 5.82 -12.58 10.76
CA THR A 198 5.32 -12.64 9.39
C THR A 198 5.11 -14.09 8.96
N ARG A 199 4.15 -14.28 8.08
CA ARG A 199 3.87 -15.56 7.46
C ARG A 199 3.57 -15.37 5.99
N TRP A 200 3.91 -16.35 5.18
CA TRP A 200 3.53 -16.35 3.79
C TRP A 200 2.07 -16.80 3.63
N VAL A 201 1.31 -16.02 2.87
CA VAL A 201 -0.07 -16.36 2.49
C VAL A 201 -0.08 -16.60 0.99
N GLU A 202 -0.55 -17.79 0.58
CA GLU A 202 -0.81 -18.04 -0.82
C GLU A 202 -2.12 -17.36 -1.22
N SER A 203 -2.08 -16.77 -2.41
CA SER A 203 -3.25 -16.16 -3.04
C SER A 203 -3.09 -16.38 -4.53
N ASP A 204 -4.05 -17.03 -5.14
CA ASP A 204 -4.05 -17.28 -6.56
C ASP A 204 -5.10 -16.41 -7.24
N ARG A 205 -4.76 -15.89 -8.39
CA ARG A 205 -5.68 -15.15 -9.24
C ARG A 205 -5.78 -15.86 -10.59
N PHE A 206 -6.98 -16.27 -10.91
CA PHE A 206 -7.28 -16.72 -12.26
C PHE A 206 -7.48 -15.53 -13.21
N SER A 207 -6.61 -15.39 -14.20
CA SER A 207 -6.77 -14.40 -15.26
C SER A 207 -7.63 -14.95 -16.38
N ARG A 208 -8.89 -14.54 -16.46
CA ARG A 208 -9.80 -14.93 -17.56
C ARG A 208 -9.27 -14.55 -18.95
N ARG A 209 -8.48 -13.47 -19.04
CA ARG A 209 -7.90 -12.99 -20.31
C ARG A 209 -6.75 -13.88 -20.79
N GLN A 210 -6.00 -14.49 -19.88
CA GLN A 210 -4.82 -15.30 -20.20
C GLN A 210 -5.04 -16.79 -19.97
N GLY A 211 -6.16 -17.19 -19.34
CA GLY A 211 -6.44 -18.59 -19.00
C GLY A 211 -5.43 -19.20 -18.03
N GLN A 212 -4.67 -18.37 -17.31
CA GLN A 212 -3.59 -18.80 -16.42
C GLN A 212 -3.81 -18.33 -14.99
N GLU A 213 -3.40 -19.16 -14.05
CA GLU A 213 -3.27 -18.80 -12.65
C GLU A 213 -1.96 -18.03 -12.42
N HIS A 214 -2.06 -16.89 -11.77
CA HIS A 214 -0.90 -16.10 -11.38
C HIS A 214 -0.76 -16.13 -9.87
N PRO A 215 0.36 -16.68 -9.34
CA PRO A 215 0.58 -16.69 -7.90
C PRO A 215 0.77 -15.26 -7.39
N MET A 216 -0.14 -14.85 -6.52
CA MET A 216 -0.15 -13.51 -5.91
C MET A 216 0.27 -13.53 -4.43
N GLY A 217 0.67 -14.69 -3.89
CA GLY A 217 1.06 -14.83 -2.50
C GLY A 217 2.16 -13.86 -2.07
N GLY A 218 2.21 -13.54 -0.78
CA GLY A 218 3.16 -12.63 -0.16
C GLY A 218 3.20 -12.76 1.35
N LEU A 219 4.10 -12.03 1.99
CA LEU A 219 4.21 -11.94 3.45
C LEU A 219 3.11 -11.06 4.02
N VAL A 220 2.50 -11.50 5.11
CA VAL A 220 1.59 -10.73 5.98
C VAL A 220 1.99 -10.93 7.43
N GLY A 221 1.56 -10.04 8.32
CA GLY A 221 1.86 -10.13 9.75
C GLY A 221 2.72 -8.97 10.19
N GLU A 222 3.51 -9.15 11.25
CA GLU A 222 4.22 -8.09 11.92
C GLU A 222 5.69 -8.44 12.10
N VAL A 223 6.56 -7.44 11.94
CA VAL A 223 7.99 -7.56 12.18
C VAL A 223 8.47 -6.35 12.98
N SER A 224 9.36 -6.58 13.94
CA SER A 224 9.98 -5.56 14.79
C SER A 224 11.46 -5.46 14.51
N PHE A 225 11.95 -4.24 14.37
CA PHE A 225 13.34 -3.90 14.12
C PHE A 225 13.93 -3.12 15.29
N GLY A 226 15.24 -3.21 15.49
CA GLY A 226 15.96 -2.41 16.46
C GLY A 226 15.78 -0.90 16.26
N SER A 227 16.12 -0.12 17.27
CA SER A 227 15.91 1.34 17.32
C SER A 227 16.59 2.10 16.16
N GLY A 228 17.66 1.57 15.58
CA GLY A 228 18.30 2.11 14.38
C GLY A 228 17.35 2.24 13.18
N ALA A 229 16.21 1.53 13.19
CA ALA A 229 15.18 1.67 12.16
C ALA A 229 14.42 3.00 12.22
N ALA A 230 14.49 3.75 13.32
CA ALA A 230 13.73 4.97 13.53
C ALA A 230 13.99 6.03 12.45
N ILE A 231 15.21 6.16 11.96
CA ILE A 231 15.57 7.11 10.89
C ILE A 231 14.82 6.85 9.59
N PHE A 232 14.35 5.62 9.33
CA PHE A 232 13.62 5.25 8.12
C PHE A 232 12.11 5.44 8.23
N ILE A 233 11.56 5.77 9.41
CA ILE A 233 10.11 5.90 9.64
C ILE A 233 9.42 6.79 8.60
N PRO A 234 9.92 7.98 8.25
CA PRO A 234 9.24 8.83 7.26
C PRO A 234 9.19 8.16 5.87
N VAL A 235 10.29 7.54 5.44
CA VAL A 235 10.39 6.82 4.17
C VAL A 235 9.43 5.61 4.16
N LEU A 236 9.42 4.84 5.24
CA LEU A 236 8.56 3.66 5.37
C LEU A 236 7.08 4.05 5.40
N ARG A 237 6.70 5.10 6.14
CA ARG A 237 5.32 5.61 6.16
C ARG A 237 4.85 6.04 4.77
N LEU A 238 5.70 6.74 4.02
CA LEU A 238 5.37 7.17 2.67
C LEU A 238 5.27 5.97 1.72
N ALA A 239 6.22 5.03 1.79
CA ALA A 239 6.22 3.83 0.96
C ALA A 239 4.99 2.93 1.25
N GLY A 240 4.58 2.80 2.49
CA GLY A 240 3.36 2.08 2.87
C GLY A 240 2.11 2.64 2.20
N ARG A 241 2.02 3.97 2.04
CA ARG A 241 0.88 4.62 1.35
C ARG A 241 0.84 4.34 -0.16
N VAL A 242 2.01 4.17 -0.80
CA VAL A 242 2.10 3.91 -2.25
C VAL A 242 2.33 2.44 -2.57
N HIS A 243 2.30 1.60 -1.57
CA HIS A 243 2.50 0.15 -1.62
C HIS A 243 3.85 -0.26 -2.23
N ILE A 244 4.41 -1.38 -1.82
CA ILE A 244 5.70 -1.89 -2.31
C ILE A 244 5.58 -3.28 -2.91
N GLY A 245 6.58 -3.66 -3.70
CA GLY A 245 6.67 -4.98 -4.29
C GLY A 245 5.80 -5.17 -5.53
N LYS A 246 5.37 -6.40 -5.75
CA LYS A 246 4.52 -6.77 -6.88
C LYS A 246 3.03 -6.68 -6.55
N HIS A 247 2.21 -6.55 -7.59
CA HIS A 247 0.74 -6.56 -7.49
C HIS A 247 0.11 -5.37 -6.74
N THR A 248 0.82 -4.24 -6.65
CA THR A 248 0.34 -3.03 -5.96
C THR A 248 -0.97 -2.48 -6.55
N ALA A 249 -1.19 -2.62 -7.87
CA ALA A 249 -2.45 -2.25 -8.52
C ALA A 249 -3.65 -3.14 -8.11
N PHE A 250 -3.39 -4.25 -7.42
CA PHE A 250 -4.41 -5.14 -6.85
C PHE A 250 -4.53 -4.99 -5.34
N GLY A 251 -3.96 -3.94 -4.75
CA GLY A 251 -4.02 -3.67 -3.33
C GLY A 251 -2.95 -4.37 -2.48
N HIS A 252 -2.04 -5.13 -3.09
CA HIS A 252 -0.93 -5.77 -2.38
C HIS A 252 0.16 -4.77 -2.02
N GLY A 253 1.00 -5.12 -1.04
CA GLY A 253 2.17 -4.33 -0.67
C GLY A 253 1.89 -3.18 0.29
N HIS A 254 0.69 -3.11 0.86
CA HIS A 254 0.37 -2.13 1.90
C HIS A 254 0.91 -2.58 3.25
N PHE A 255 1.58 -1.67 3.95
CA PHE A 255 2.05 -1.87 5.31
C PHE A 255 1.99 -0.55 6.09
N VAL A 256 2.02 -0.64 7.39
CA VAL A 256 2.01 0.50 8.31
C VAL A 256 3.17 0.40 9.31
N VAL A 257 3.74 1.54 9.64
CA VAL A 257 4.63 1.66 10.80
C VAL A 257 3.73 1.91 12.01
N VAL A 258 3.73 0.96 12.95
CA VAL A 258 2.87 1.00 14.14
C VAL A 258 3.43 2.03 15.12
N ALA A 259 2.62 3.01 15.51
CA ALA A 259 2.99 3.99 16.52
C ALA A 259 2.98 3.37 17.93
N GLU A 260 3.79 3.90 18.84
CA GLU A 260 3.84 3.41 20.25
C GLU A 260 2.49 3.54 20.98
N GLU A 261 1.65 4.48 20.61
CA GLU A 261 0.33 4.69 21.21
C GLU A 261 -0.64 3.54 20.92
N ASP A 262 -0.52 2.88 19.77
CA ASP A 262 -1.32 1.69 19.41
C ASP A 262 -0.93 0.43 20.20
N GLN A 263 0.21 0.45 20.91
CA GLN A 263 0.70 -0.71 21.68
C GLN A 263 -0.08 -0.91 22.99
N ARG A 264 -0.78 0.11 23.50
CA ARG A 264 -1.49 0.05 24.79
C ARG A 264 -2.92 -0.52 24.69
N SER A 265 -3.42 -0.79 23.49
CA SER A 265 -4.81 -1.20 23.26
C SER A 265 -5.00 -2.70 22.99
N VAL A 266 -3.99 -3.54 23.08
CA VAL A 266 -4.17 -5.00 23.05
C VAL A 266 -4.43 -5.48 24.48
N PRO A 267 -5.69 -5.86 24.86
CA PRO A 267 -5.93 -6.42 26.17
C PRO A 267 -5.15 -7.72 26.28
N ALA A 268 -4.31 -7.82 27.33
CA ALA A 268 -3.68 -9.06 27.71
C ALA A 268 -4.78 -10.11 27.88
N THR A 269 -4.76 -11.17 27.08
CA THR A 269 -5.60 -12.34 27.28
C THR A 269 -5.31 -12.87 28.66
N ALA A 270 -6.24 -12.66 29.60
CA ALA A 270 -6.19 -13.20 30.93
C ALA A 270 -6.14 -14.72 30.82
N SER A 271 -5.01 -15.29 31.20
CA SER A 271 -4.86 -16.71 31.46
C SER A 271 -5.68 -17.02 32.70
N SER A 272 -6.92 -17.46 32.53
CA SER A 272 -7.70 -18.05 33.60
C SER A 272 -7.11 -19.42 33.93
N SER A 273 -6.25 -19.46 34.91
CA SER A 273 -5.91 -20.67 35.64
C SER A 273 -7.13 -21.12 36.45
N ASN A 274 -7.89 -22.03 35.90
CA ASN A 274 -8.95 -22.72 36.62
C ASN A 274 -8.32 -23.95 37.29
N SER A 275 -7.99 -23.84 38.55
CA SER A 275 -7.65 -25.00 39.39
C SER A 275 -8.95 -25.66 39.86
N PRO A 276 -9.13 -26.97 39.71
CA PRO A 276 -10.22 -27.66 40.33
C PRO A 276 -9.89 -27.88 41.82
N GLY A 277 -10.66 -27.24 42.69
CA GLY A 277 -10.72 -27.55 44.09
C GLY A 277 -11.35 -28.94 44.31
N VAL A 278 -10.55 -29.82 44.89
CA VAL A 278 -11.00 -31.04 45.54
C VAL A 278 -11.37 -30.66 46.95
N ASP A 279 -12.58 -30.93 47.37
CA ASP A 279 -12.89 -31.19 48.76
C ASP A 279 -14.26 -31.90 48.86
N GLY A 280 -14.21 -33.07 49.58
CA GLY A 280 -14.95 -33.49 50.70
C GLY A 280 -16.23 -34.27 50.44
#